data_3b25eb0d9656e6de049b74ae821b1389
#
_entry.id   3b25eb0d9656e6de049b74ae821b1389
#
_cell.length_a   1.000
_cell.length_b   1.000
_cell.length_c   1.000
_cell.angle_alpha   90.00
_cell.angle_beta   90.00
_cell.angle_gamma   90.00
#
_symmetry.space_group_name_H-M   'P 1'
#
loop_
_entity.id
_entity.type
_entity.pdbx_description
1 polymer ?
#
loop_
_entity_poly.entity_id
_entity_poly.type
_entity_poly.pdbx_seq_one_letter_code
_entity_poly.pdbx_strand_id
1 'polypeptide(L)'
;MPPALGDPERIIGVETGGCPHAAIREDASINLAAVAEMNRRFPGLDVILIESGGDDLAATFSPELADLYLTLYVIDVAAGDKIARKGGPGITRSDLLVINNTDLAPLVGASLEVMDRDARRMRGDRPFIFTNLKTRDGVAAIAAFIVEKGGLGQTI
;
A
#
# COMPACT_ATOMS: atom_id res chain seq x y z
N MET A 1 -20.59 6.91 10.25
CA MET A 1 -19.17 7.08 9.87
C MET A 1 -18.40 5.98 10.58
N PRO A 2 -17.74 5.06 9.90
CA PRO A 2 -16.92 4.09 10.61
C PRO A 2 -15.85 4.85 11.39
N PRO A 3 -15.47 4.39 12.60
CA PRO A 3 -14.37 5.01 13.31
C PRO A 3 -13.14 4.96 12.40
N ALA A 4 -12.66 6.12 12.03
CA ALA A 4 -11.41 6.23 11.31
C ALA A 4 -10.33 5.57 12.18
N LEU A 5 -9.61 4.64 11.58
CA LEU A 5 -8.29 4.18 12.01
C LEU A 5 -8.00 4.29 13.52
N GLY A 6 -8.74 3.57 14.35
CA GLY A 6 -8.31 3.33 15.73
C GLY A 6 -8.29 4.57 16.65
N ASP A 7 -7.63 4.38 17.77
CA ASP A 7 -7.38 5.40 18.76
C ASP A 7 -6.48 6.51 18.18
N PRO A 8 -6.87 7.80 18.23
CA PRO A 8 -6.04 8.91 17.75
C PRO A 8 -4.62 8.94 18.35
N GLU A 9 -4.43 8.40 19.54
CA GLU A 9 -3.10 8.28 20.17
C GLU A 9 -2.17 7.32 19.40
N ARG A 10 -2.74 6.42 18.58
CA ARG A 10 -2.01 5.46 17.74
C ARG A 10 -1.73 5.99 16.33
N ILE A 11 -1.91 7.27 16.09
CA ILE A 11 -1.64 7.92 14.80
C ILE A 11 -0.58 8.98 15.01
N ILE A 12 0.47 8.93 14.22
CA ILE A 12 1.52 9.95 14.17
C ILE A 12 1.56 10.53 12.77
N GLY A 13 1.33 11.85 12.67
CA GLY A 13 1.61 12.62 11.46
C GLY A 13 3.11 12.92 11.38
N VAL A 14 3.73 12.60 10.26
CA VAL A 14 5.15 12.87 10.01
C VAL A 14 5.27 13.97 8.98
N GLU A 15 5.83 15.11 9.38
CA GLU A 15 6.15 16.21 8.46
C GLU A 15 7.54 15.98 7.86
N THR A 16 7.58 15.84 6.56
CA THR A 16 8.80 15.47 5.85
C THR A 16 9.46 16.62 5.10
N GLY A 17 9.11 17.85 5.37
CA GLY A 17 9.80 19.06 4.91
C GLY A 17 9.97 19.28 3.41
N GLY A 18 9.56 18.31 2.58
CA GLY A 18 9.69 18.32 1.14
C GLY A 18 8.39 17.97 0.44
N CYS A 19 8.48 17.59 -0.84
CA CYS A 19 7.32 17.09 -1.57
C CYS A 19 6.77 15.82 -0.90
N PRO A 20 5.49 15.76 -0.52
CA PRO A 20 4.91 14.59 0.15
C PRO A 20 5.13 13.27 -0.59
N HIS A 21 5.24 13.34 -1.92
CA HIS A 21 5.46 12.19 -2.78
C HIS A 21 6.88 11.62 -2.71
N ALA A 22 7.85 12.41 -2.27
CA ALA A 22 9.25 12.01 -2.12
C ALA A 22 9.66 11.73 -0.66
N ALA A 23 8.74 11.95 0.25
CA ALA A 23 8.99 11.99 1.69
C ALA A 23 9.60 10.71 2.28
N ILE A 24 9.26 9.55 1.73
CA ILE A 24 9.82 8.26 2.16
C ILE A 24 11.11 7.94 1.40
N ARG A 25 11.30 8.51 0.23
CA ARG A 25 12.42 8.20 -0.66
C ARG A 25 13.70 8.96 -0.31
N GLU A 26 13.58 10.23 0.11
CA GLU A 26 14.74 11.11 0.27
C GLU A 26 15.38 10.99 1.66
N ASP A 27 14.56 10.79 2.68
CA ASP A 27 15.04 10.60 4.04
C ASP A 27 14.07 9.73 4.87
N ALA A 28 14.43 8.48 5.03
CA ALA A 28 13.65 7.54 5.83
C ALA A 28 13.83 7.74 7.34
N SER A 29 14.81 8.53 7.79
CA SER A 29 15.17 8.65 9.21
C SER A 29 14.03 9.17 10.06
N ILE A 30 13.25 10.13 9.56
CA ILE A 30 12.10 10.69 10.26
C ILE A 30 11.00 9.64 10.42
N ASN A 31 10.75 8.84 9.38
CA ASN A 31 9.78 7.75 9.44
C ASN A 31 10.22 6.65 10.41
N LEU A 32 11.51 6.29 10.40
CA LEU A 32 12.08 5.33 11.34
C LEU A 32 12.00 5.83 12.79
N ALA A 33 12.23 7.11 13.02
CA ALA A 33 12.06 7.73 14.35
C ALA A 33 10.58 7.66 14.81
N ALA A 34 9.62 7.89 13.92
CA ALA A 34 8.20 7.74 14.24
C ALA A 34 7.82 6.29 14.56
N VAL A 35 8.36 5.32 13.82
CA VAL A 35 8.19 3.87 14.13
C VAL A 35 8.75 3.53 15.50
N ALA A 36 9.96 4.01 15.81
CA ALA A 36 10.58 3.78 17.12
C ALA A 36 9.74 4.40 18.25
N GLU A 37 9.18 5.59 18.05
CA GLU A 37 8.30 6.24 19.00
C GLU A 37 7.00 5.45 19.22
N MET A 38 6.38 4.92 18.14
CA MET A 38 5.20 4.06 18.26
C MET A 38 5.49 2.80 19.06
N ASN A 39 6.60 2.13 18.80
CA ASN A 39 7.01 0.96 19.56
C ASN A 39 7.27 1.27 21.03
N ARG A 40 7.81 2.47 21.34
CA ARG A 40 8.04 2.92 22.70
C ARG A 40 6.72 3.22 23.45
N ARG A 41 5.75 3.85 22.77
CA ARG A 41 4.44 4.18 23.34
C ARG A 41 3.56 2.95 23.55
N PHE A 42 3.63 2.03 22.60
CA PHE A 42 2.75 0.86 22.56
C PHE A 42 3.59 -0.42 22.44
N PRO A 43 4.16 -0.91 23.53
CA PRO A 43 4.91 -2.17 23.52
C PRO A 43 4.01 -3.34 23.07
N GLY A 44 4.51 -4.17 22.17
CA GLY A 44 3.78 -5.34 21.67
C GLY A 44 2.84 -5.06 20.50
N LEU A 45 3.13 -4.05 19.69
CA LEU A 45 2.46 -3.87 18.40
C LEU A 45 2.86 -5.00 17.45
N ASP A 46 1.87 -5.65 16.86
CA ASP A 46 2.08 -6.66 15.83
C ASP A 46 2.33 -6.03 14.45
N VAL A 47 1.72 -4.88 14.18
CA VAL A 47 1.78 -4.18 12.89
C VAL A 47 1.83 -2.68 13.08
N ILE A 48 2.67 -2.01 12.30
CA ILE A 48 2.65 -0.57 12.10
C ILE A 48 2.39 -0.30 10.62
N LEU A 49 1.35 0.47 10.33
CA LEU A 49 1.02 0.88 8.98
C LEU A 49 1.61 2.25 8.70
N ILE A 50 2.40 2.36 7.63
CA ILE A 50 2.97 3.62 7.16
C ILE A 50 2.25 3.98 5.86
N GLU A 51 1.56 5.12 5.85
CA GLU A 51 0.92 5.65 4.66
C GLU A 51 1.78 6.77 4.08
N SER A 52 2.08 6.69 2.80
CA SER A 52 2.73 7.77 2.05
C SER A 52 1.74 8.54 1.20
N GLY A 53 2.10 9.75 0.79
CA GLY A 53 1.35 10.52 -0.19
C GLY A 53 1.20 9.73 -1.50
N GLY A 54 -0.01 9.72 -2.05
CA GLY A 54 -0.30 9.00 -3.29
C GLY A 54 0.36 9.67 -4.50
N ASP A 55 1.15 8.91 -5.24
CA ASP A 55 1.66 9.30 -6.55
C ASP A 55 1.75 8.06 -7.46
N ASP A 56 1.22 8.19 -8.66
CA ASP A 56 1.19 7.13 -9.65
C ASP A 56 2.58 6.73 -10.17
N LEU A 57 3.56 7.62 -10.09
CA LEU A 57 4.85 7.48 -10.77
C LEU A 57 6.05 7.57 -9.84
N ALA A 58 5.94 8.27 -8.73
CA ALA A 58 7.05 8.40 -7.82
C ALA A 58 7.26 7.10 -7.05
N ALA A 59 8.47 6.65 -7.08
CA ALA A 59 8.92 5.59 -6.24
C ALA A 59 8.92 6.07 -4.80
N THR A 60 7.84 5.83 -4.09
CA THR A 60 7.81 5.92 -2.64
C THR A 60 8.55 4.75 -1.99
N PHE A 61 9.49 4.17 -2.71
CA PHE A 61 10.35 3.11 -2.23
C PHE A 61 11.63 3.72 -1.70
N SER A 62 11.76 3.78 -0.39
CA SER A 62 13.07 3.80 0.24
C SER A 62 13.62 2.38 0.24
N PRO A 63 14.82 2.13 -0.30
CA PRO A 63 15.47 0.83 -0.16
C PRO A 63 15.60 0.41 1.30
N GLU A 64 15.88 1.37 2.18
CA GLU A 64 16.04 1.14 3.63
C GLU A 64 14.72 0.72 4.29
N LEU A 65 13.58 1.17 3.78
CA LEU A 65 12.27 0.74 4.26
C LEU A 65 11.79 -0.53 3.54
N ALA A 66 12.11 -0.70 2.26
CA ALA A 66 11.63 -1.84 1.47
C ALA A 66 12.21 -3.18 1.93
N ASP A 67 13.43 -3.21 2.47
CA ASP A 67 14.04 -4.42 2.99
C ASP A 67 13.50 -4.85 4.37
N LEU A 68 12.81 -3.95 5.07
CA LEU A 68 12.27 -4.18 6.41
C LEU A 68 10.74 -4.34 6.43
N TYR A 69 10.04 -4.01 5.34
CA TYR A 69 8.60 -3.83 5.34
C TYR A 69 7.93 -4.46 4.12
N LEU A 70 6.70 -4.88 4.36
CA LEU A 70 5.80 -5.31 3.31
C LEU A 70 5.19 -4.09 2.63
N THR A 71 5.33 -3.98 1.32
CA THR A 71 4.82 -2.85 0.55
C THR A 71 3.54 -3.23 -0.18
N LEU A 72 2.45 -2.56 0.17
CA LEU A 72 1.19 -2.64 -0.55
C LEU A 72 1.01 -1.36 -1.37
N TYR A 73 0.85 -1.50 -2.69
CA TYR A 73 0.58 -0.37 -3.55
C TYR A 73 -0.87 -0.42 -4.02
N VAL A 74 -1.61 0.66 -3.77
CA VAL A 74 -3.04 0.73 -4.08
C VAL A 74 -3.25 1.67 -5.26
N ILE A 75 -3.91 1.16 -6.30
CA ILE A 75 -4.38 1.96 -7.43
C ILE A 75 -5.90 1.93 -7.51
N ASP A 76 -6.48 3.00 -8.03
CA ASP A 76 -7.91 3.14 -8.19
C ASP A 76 -8.34 2.88 -9.64
N VAL A 77 -9.35 2.06 -9.84
CA VAL A 77 -9.96 1.83 -11.17
C VAL A 77 -10.47 3.14 -11.78
N ALA A 78 -10.89 4.10 -10.96
CA ALA A 78 -11.31 5.42 -11.42
C ALA A 78 -10.22 6.22 -12.14
N ALA A 79 -8.94 5.89 -11.94
CA ALA A 79 -7.83 6.47 -12.69
C ALA A 79 -7.71 5.95 -14.13
N GLY A 80 -8.57 5.00 -14.51
CA GLY A 80 -8.65 4.40 -15.83
C GLY A 80 -7.78 3.15 -16.00
N ASP A 81 -8.13 2.35 -17.01
CA ASP A 81 -7.51 1.03 -17.26
C ASP A 81 -6.02 1.10 -17.63
N LYS A 82 -5.54 2.28 -18.01
CA LYS A 82 -4.14 2.50 -18.41
C LYS A 82 -3.16 2.59 -17.25
N ILE A 83 -3.67 2.74 -16.01
CA ILE A 83 -2.79 2.96 -14.87
C ILE A 83 -1.83 1.79 -14.63
N ALA A 84 -2.32 0.55 -14.74
CA ALA A 84 -1.51 -0.64 -14.53
C ALA A 84 -0.30 -0.73 -15.49
N ARG A 85 -0.47 -0.29 -16.75
CA ARG A 85 0.61 -0.35 -17.77
C ARG A 85 1.57 0.83 -17.77
N LYS A 86 1.27 1.92 -17.03
CA LYS A 86 2.21 3.03 -16.89
C LYS A 86 3.50 2.59 -16.21
N GLY A 87 3.46 1.53 -15.44
CA GLY A 87 4.62 1.02 -14.74
C GLY A 87 4.96 1.88 -13.53
N GLY A 88 6.24 1.95 -13.23
CA GLY A 88 6.73 2.60 -12.02
C GLY A 88 6.96 1.59 -10.90
N PRO A 89 7.80 1.93 -9.92
CA PRO A 89 8.20 1.02 -8.85
C PRO A 89 7.03 0.52 -8.00
N GLY A 90 6.03 1.34 -7.74
CA GLY A 90 4.84 0.93 -7.00
C GLY A 90 4.13 -0.24 -7.67
N ILE A 91 3.94 -0.19 -8.99
CA ILE A 91 3.30 -1.26 -9.74
C ILE A 91 4.23 -2.47 -9.88
N THR A 92 5.50 -2.25 -10.22
CA THR A 92 6.42 -3.35 -10.61
C THR A 92 7.12 -4.02 -9.45
N ARG A 93 7.28 -3.35 -8.30
CA ARG A 93 8.11 -3.81 -7.19
C ARG A 93 7.37 -4.05 -5.88
N SER A 94 6.16 -3.46 -5.67
CA SER A 94 5.40 -3.71 -4.45
C SER A 94 5.17 -5.21 -4.22
N ASP A 95 5.11 -5.63 -2.99
CA ASP A 95 4.83 -7.02 -2.63
C ASP A 95 3.42 -7.41 -3.05
N LEU A 96 2.46 -6.51 -2.86
CA LEU A 96 1.10 -6.68 -3.34
C LEU A 96 0.62 -5.40 -4.04
N LEU A 97 0.09 -5.54 -5.27
CA LEU A 97 -0.68 -4.49 -5.93
C LEU A 97 -2.17 -4.70 -5.67
N VAL A 98 -2.81 -3.69 -5.12
CA VAL A 98 -4.26 -3.67 -4.88
C VAL A 98 -4.93 -2.78 -5.92
N ILE A 99 -5.79 -3.35 -6.75
CA ILE A 99 -6.59 -2.63 -7.75
C ILE A 99 -7.99 -2.47 -7.15
N ASN A 100 -8.26 -1.28 -6.60
CA ASN A 100 -9.44 -1.02 -5.80
C ASN A 100 -10.56 -0.34 -6.58
N ASN A 101 -11.78 -0.35 -6.00
CA ASN A 101 -12.98 0.27 -6.54
C ASN A 101 -13.41 -0.34 -7.88
N THR A 102 -13.40 -1.66 -7.97
CA THR A 102 -13.76 -2.41 -9.19
C THR A 102 -15.20 -2.14 -9.66
N ASP A 103 -16.09 -1.76 -8.76
CA ASP A 103 -17.47 -1.34 -9.05
C ASP A 103 -17.56 -0.07 -9.90
N LEU A 104 -16.51 0.76 -9.89
CA LEU A 104 -16.47 1.97 -10.70
C LEU A 104 -16.11 1.71 -12.16
N ALA A 105 -15.56 0.54 -12.50
CA ALA A 105 -15.11 0.22 -13.86
C ALA A 105 -16.11 0.58 -14.96
N PRO A 106 -17.40 0.15 -14.89
CA PRO A 106 -18.38 0.51 -15.90
C PRO A 106 -18.73 2.00 -15.93
N LEU A 107 -18.59 2.69 -14.81
CA LEU A 107 -18.91 4.12 -14.69
C LEU A 107 -17.86 5.02 -15.32
N VAL A 108 -16.60 4.57 -15.32
CA VAL A 108 -15.46 5.33 -15.86
C VAL A 108 -14.99 4.78 -17.22
N GLY A 109 -15.66 3.77 -17.74
CA GLY A 109 -15.27 3.12 -19.01
C GLY A 109 -13.95 2.37 -18.94
N ALA A 110 -13.56 1.91 -17.76
CA ALA A 110 -12.35 1.10 -17.56
C ALA A 110 -12.65 -0.39 -17.79
N SER A 111 -11.68 -1.10 -18.37
CA SER A 111 -11.76 -2.55 -18.57
C SER A 111 -10.89 -3.27 -17.52
N LEU A 112 -11.52 -4.04 -16.65
CA LEU A 112 -10.81 -4.87 -15.68
C LEU A 112 -9.96 -5.96 -16.37
N GLU A 113 -10.38 -6.47 -17.52
CA GLU A 113 -9.59 -7.43 -18.31
C GLU A 113 -8.30 -6.81 -18.83
N VAL A 114 -8.36 -5.55 -19.28
CA VAL A 114 -7.17 -4.80 -19.71
C VAL A 114 -6.24 -4.58 -18.53
N MET A 115 -6.79 -4.22 -17.37
CA MET A 115 -6.00 -4.02 -16.14
C MET A 115 -5.35 -5.33 -15.67
N ASP A 116 -6.05 -6.46 -15.71
CA ASP A 116 -5.51 -7.77 -15.37
C ASP A 116 -4.33 -8.14 -16.27
N ARG A 117 -4.54 -8.07 -17.59
CA ARG A 117 -3.48 -8.35 -18.56
C ARG A 117 -2.26 -7.47 -18.36
N ASP A 118 -2.49 -6.17 -18.19
CA ASP A 118 -1.41 -5.20 -18.06
C ASP A 118 -0.70 -5.35 -16.70
N ALA A 119 -1.41 -5.65 -15.62
CA ALA A 119 -0.82 -5.97 -14.32
C ALA A 119 0.07 -7.22 -14.39
N ARG A 120 -0.41 -8.32 -15.00
CA ARG A 120 0.41 -9.52 -15.21
C ARG A 120 1.68 -9.23 -15.99
N ARG A 121 1.56 -8.46 -17.07
CA ARG A 121 2.70 -8.08 -17.91
C ARG A 121 3.74 -7.28 -17.14
N MET A 122 3.30 -6.34 -16.29
CA MET A 122 4.20 -5.43 -15.56
C MET A 122 4.80 -6.06 -14.31
N ARG A 123 4.10 -7.00 -13.69
CA ARG A 123 4.48 -7.58 -12.40
C ARG A 123 5.14 -8.97 -12.51
N GLY A 124 4.95 -9.67 -13.64
CA GLY A 124 5.37 -11.06 -13.75
C GLY A 124 4.66 -11.93 -12.72
N ASP A 125 5.43 -12.63 -11.88
CA ASP A 125 4.90 -13.52 -10.84
C ASP A 125 4.48 -12.82 -9.53
N ARG A 126 4.65 -11.49 -9.44
CA ARG A 126 4.27 -10.75 -8.24
C ARG A 126 2.75 -10.63 -8.11
N PRO A 127 2.18 -10.89 -6.93
CA PRO A 127 0.74 -10.94 -6.75
C PRO A 127 0.08 -9.57 -6.89
N PHE A 128 -1.14 -9.59 -7.42
CA PHE A 128 -2.06 -8.46 -7.39
C PHE A 128 -3.49 -8.96 -7.17
N ILE A 129 -4.36 -8.08 -6.69
CA ILE A 129 -5.73 -8.39 -6.34
C ILE A 129 -6.66 -7.27 -6.75
N PHE A 130 -7.81 -7.64 -7.31
CA PHE A 130 -8.94 -6.73 -7.52
C PHE A 130 -9.81 -6.68 -6.27
N THR A 131 -10.24 -5.49 -5.89
CA THR A 131 -10.99 -5.28 -4.64
C THR A 131 -12.07 -4.22 -4.77
N ASN A 132 -13.03 -4.28 -3.86
CA ASN A 132 -13.87 -3.17 -3.49
C ASN A 132 -13.85 -3.04 -1.96
N LEU A 133 -12.87 -2.33 -1.44
CA LEU A 133 -12.65 -2.23 0.00
C LEU A 133 -13.79 -1.50 0.72
N LYS A 134 -14.57 -0.68 0.02
CA LYS A 134 -15.78 -0.04 0.55
C LYS A 134 -16.83 -1.07 0.96
N THR A 135 -16.98 -2.14 0.19
CA THR A 135 -17.87 -3.27 0.48
C THR A 135 -17.20 -4.39 1.25
N ARG A 136 -15.92 -4.23 1.59
CA ARG A 136 -15.04 -5.22 2.21
C ARG A 136 -14.66 -6.39 1.31
N ASP A 137 -14.94 -6.31 0.03
CA ASP A 137 -14.46 -7.31 -0.94
C ASP A 137 -12.94 -7.20 -1.08
N GLY A 138 -12.26 -8.33 -0.89
CA GLY A 138 -10.80 -8.43 -0.91
C GLY A 138 -10.09 -8.13 0.43
N VAL A 139 -10.76 -7.56 1.45
CA VAL A 139 -10.13 -7.24 2.75
C VAL A 139 -9.51 -8.48 3.40
N ALA A 140 -10.24 -9.59 3.42
CA ALA A 140 -9.77 -10.83 4.05
C ALA A 140 -8.51 -11.38 3.34
N ALA A 141 -8.47 -11.29 2.01
CA ALA A 141 -7.31 -11.74 1.23
C ALA A 141 -6.08 -10.87 1.47
N ILE A 142 -6.26 -9.54 1.55
CA ILE A 142 -5.17 -8.62 1.90
C ILE A 142 -4.66 -8.89 3.32
N ALA A 143 -5.56 -9.08 4.29
CA ALA A 143 -5.18 -9.39 5.66
C ALA A 143 -4.42 -10.72 5.75
N ALA A 144 -4.87 -11.76 5.07
CA ALA A 144 -4.17 -13.04 4.99
C ALA A 144 -2.77 -12.89 4.38
N PHE A 145 -2.64 -12.09 3.32
CA PHE A 145 -1.34 -11.79 2.70
C PHE A 145 -0.39 -11.10 3.69
N ILE A 146 -0.88 -10.10 4.44
CA ILE A 146 -0.07 -9.39 5.44
C ILE A 146 0.38 -10.35 6.54
N VAL A 147 -0.53 -11.18 7.03
CA VAL A 147 -0.21 -12.18 8.08
C VAL A 147 0.84 -13.17 7.60
N GLU A 148 0.66 -13.73 6.39
CA GLU A 148 1.59 -14.71 5.82
C GLU A 148 2.97 -14.11 5.55
N LYS A 149 3.01 -13.01 4.81
CA LYS A 149 4.29 -12.39 4.37
C LYS A 149 4.96 -11.57 5.48
N GLY A 150 4.18 -11.01 6.39
CA GLY A 150 4.69 -10.32 7.57
C GLY A 150 5.13 -11.24 8.72
N GLY A 151 4.93 -12.56 8.58
CA GLY A 151 5.29 -13.50 9.62
C GLY A 151 4.44 -13.40 10.90
N LEU A 152 3.26 -12.81 10.80
CA LEU A 152 2.35 -12.56 11.93
C LEU A 152 1.56 -13.84 12.26
N GLY A 153 2.09 -14.81 12.81
CA GLY A 153 1.39 -16.06 13.14
C GLY A 153 2.35 -17.19 13.43
N GLN A 154 3.62 -16.91 13.29
CA GLN A 154 4.66 -17.81 13.74
C GLN A 154 4.93 -17.49 15.22
N THR A 155 4.26 -18.19 16.11
CA THR A 155 4.67 -18.24 17.52
C THR A 155 6.07 -18.82 17.56
N ILE A 156 7.04 -18.02 17.98
CA ILE A 156 8.41 -18.49 18.29
C ILE A 156 8.35 -19.36 19.53
#